data_cf9ccd5ce6cddae97710d150591bbc46
#
_entry.id   cf9ccd5ce6cddae97710d150591bbc46
#
_cell.length_a   1.000
_cell.length_b   1.000
_cell.length_c   1.000
_cell.angle_alpha   90.00
_cell.angle_beta   90.00
_cell.angle_gamma   90.00
#
_symmetry.space_group_name_H-M   'P 1'
#
loop_
_entity.id
_entity.type
_entity.pdbx_description
1 polymer ?
#
loop_
_entity_poly.entity_id
_entity_poly.type
_entity_poly.pdbx_seq_one_letter_code
_entity_poly.pdbx_strand_id
1 'polypeptide(L)'
;MHIKFLHHGTGDPNKAVTYLLSDRDHNGIQRPEVKVLRGNPGQLASLVSSLRTVHRYTSSIVAWASEDQPSPKEVSDVLDDFERLAFAGLDPDQYCHAVVSHGDHVHILVARVELQSGKAMNIAPPPWRQHFDHLRNYWNCKSGWARPDDPARARLVQRDAAGSRNEEQAVLEAERVSAETGFEVSDLLHSMGVEPRPKVVITDRLLRLVSDGEVKNRQDVLAILAKYGSIHREGKDYVSIRLGEDERPIRFRGAMFHKDFDASIFLKRASAPTPVGRAKPDLVAAEAAKLEMMDAISQRAAYNQKRFPAPVPVPIQLHAPIEPDNHKSLLQPTAEDQENERNRNDTAWNARRASRSIRAAVARLVRVCLEAVTRSGSAERAIAASQRARSEAQRASSDAQRASTDAHRVILETERACRNLDTAIAALRVGELKAPAKRRNL
;
A
#
# COMPACT_ATOMS: atom_id res chain seq x y z
N MET A 1 0.26 -9.46 14.62
CA MET A 1 -0.67 -9.59 13.47
C MET A 1 -1.50 -8.32 13.34
N HIS A 2 -1.84 -7.91 12.12
CA HIS A 2 -2.69 -6.74 11.80
C HIS A 2 -3.79 -7.14 10.80
N ILE A 3 -5.03 -6.68 11.04
CA ILE A 3 -6.17 -6.87 10.14
C ILE A 3 -6.56 -5.52 9.57
N LYS A 4 -6.64 -5.40 8.24
CA LYS A 4 -6.98 -4.15 7.57
C LYS A 4 -7.97 -4.41 6.43
N PHE A 5 -9.07 -3.66 6.42
CA PHE A 5 -9.98 -3.59 5.28
C PHE A 5 -9.56 -2.43 4.38
N LEU A 6 -9.47 -2.72 3.08
CA LEU A 6 -9.03 -1.77 2.07
C LEU A 6 -10.23 -1.02 1.49
N HIS A 7 -9.99 0.21 1.03
CA HIS A 7 -11.02 1.04 0.36
C HIS A 7 -11.28 0.61 -1.10
N HIS A 8 -10.90 -0.65 -1.44
CA HIS A 8 -11.17 -1.24 -2.75
C HIS A 8 -12.55 -1.91 -2.72
N GLY A 9 -13.11 -2.20 -3.90
CA GLY A 9 -14.40 -2.89 -3.99
C GLY A 9 -15.32 -2.35 -5.09
N THR A 10 -14.93 -1.23 -5.70
CA THR A 10 -15.64 -0.62 -6.84
C THR A 10 -14.96 -0.90 -8.18
N GLY A 11 -13.68 -1.29 -8.15
CA GLY A 11 -12.86 -1.56 -9.33
C GLY A 11 -13.18 -2.89 -10.02
N ASP A 12 -12.48 -3.16 -11.11
CA ASP A 12 -12.56 -4.41 -11.86
C ASP A 12 -12.06 -5.59 -11.02
N PRO A 13 -12.89 -6.59 -10.72
CA PRO A 13 -12.51 -7.75 -9.91
C PRO A 13 -11.44 -8.63 -10.59
N ASN A 14 -11.43 -8.68 -11.93
CA ASN A 14 -10.43 -9.45 -12.66
C ASN A 14 -9.03 -8.87 -12.45
N LYS A 15 -8.91 -7.53 -12.46
CA LYS A 15 -7.63 -6.87 -12.13
C LYS A 15 -7.19 -7.14 -10.70
N ALA A 16 -8.13 -7.16 -9.74
CA ALA A 16 -7.82 -7.48 -8.36
C ALA A 16 -7.31 -8.93 -8.23
N VAL A 17 -8.01 -9.89 -8.83
CA VAL A 17 -7.62 -11.32 -8.81
C VAL A 17 -6.30 -11.54 -9.56
N THR A 18 -6.11 -10.97 -10.75
CA THR A 18 -4.85 -11.05 -11.50
C THR A 18 -3.67 -10.51 -10.67
N TYR A 19 -3.87 -9.38 -9.97
CA TYR A 19 -2.85 -8.85 -9.07
C TYR A 19 -2.52 -9.81 -7.93
N LEU A 20 -3.53 -10.44 -7.31
CA LEU A 20 -3.32 -11.37 -6.21
C LEU A 20 -2.63 -12.67 -6.64
N LEU A 21 -2.90 -13.14 -7.85
CA LEU A 21 -2.30 -14.36 -8.40
C LEU A 21 -0.96 -14.10 -9.11
N SER A 22 -0.57 -12.83 -9.30
CA SER A 22 0.71 -12.48 -9.92
C SER A 22 1.88 -12.85 -9.00
N ASP A 23 2.94 -13.41 -9.61
CA ASP A 23 4.22 -13.69 -8.95
C ASP A 23 5.04 -12.42 -8.61
N ARG A 24 4.55 -11.23 -9.03
CA ARG A 24 5.17 -9.95 -8.77
C ARG A 24 4.21 -8.98 -8.08
N ASP A 25 4.77 -8.14 -7.21
CA ASP A 25 4.03 -7.07 -6.57
C ASP A 25 3.81 -5.87 -7.52
N HIS A 26 3.19 -4.81 -7.01
CA HIS A 26 2.92 -3.58 -7.78
C HIS A 26 4.20 -2.81 -8.17
N ASN A 27 5.34 -3.08 -7.54
CA ASN A 27 6.65 -2.53 -7.85
C ASN A 27 7.43 -3.43 -8.83
N GLY A 28 6.90 -4.60 -9.19
CA GLY A 28 7.55 -5.59 -10.03
C GLY A 28 8.53 -6.49 -9.27
N ILE A 29 8.53 -6.43 -7.93
CA ILE A 29 9.35 -7.28 -7.08
C ILE A 29 8.75 -8.69 -7.06
N GLN A 30 9.59 -9.71 -7.24
CA GLN A 30 9.19 -11.10 -7.17
C GLN A 30 8.67 -11.43 -5.76
N ARG A 31 7.49 -12.01 -5.69
CA ARG A 31 6.94 -12.53 -4.44
C ARG A 31 7.58 -13.88 -4.11
N PRO A 32 7.86 -14.18 -2.84
CA PRO A 32 8.49 -15.45 -2.46
C PRO A 32 7.59 -16.65 -2.78
N GLU A 33 6.31 -16.55 -2.53
CA GLU A 33 5.31 -17.58 -2.82
C GLU A 33 3.92 -16.95 -2.96
N VAL A 34 3.18 -17.39 -4.00
CA VAL A 34 1.76 -17.04 -4.17
C VAL A 34 0.96 -18.32 -4.10
N LYS A 35 0.07 -18.43 -3.11
CA LYS A 35 -0.71 -19.64 -2.86
C LYS A 35 -2.17 -19.32 -2.56
N VAL A 36 -3.08 -19.97 -3.26
CA VAL A 36 -4.51 -19.92 -2.92
C VAL A 36 -4.73 -20.84 -1.72
N LEU A 37 -5.15 -20.27 -0.59
CA LEU A 37 -5.41 -21.01 0.64
C LEU A 37 -6.86 -21.46 0.75
N ARG A 38 -7.82 -20.63 0.27
CA ARG A 38 -9.26 -20.91 0.35
C ARG A 38 -10.02 -20.32 -0.84
N GLY A 39 -11.12 -20.96 -1.20
CA GLY A 39 -12.02 -20.53 -2.25
C GLY A 39 -11.42 -20.62 -3.65
N ASN A 40 -12.12 -20.03 -4.61
CA ASN A 40 -11.70 -19.97 -6.01
C ASN A 40 -11.71 -18.52 -6.49
N PRO A 41 -10.52 -17.88 -6.68
CA PRO A 41 -10.44 -16.49 -7.13
C PRO A 41 -11.11 -16.22 -8.48
N GLY A 42 -11.07 -17.18 -9.41
CA GLY A 42 -11.72 -17.04 -10.73
C GLY A 42 -13.24 -17.04 -10.63
N GLN A 43 -13.82 -17.96 -9.86
CA GLN A 43 -15.25 -17.97 -9.59
C GLN A 43 -15.71 -16.70 -8.87
N LEU A 44 -14.94 -16.24 -7.88
CA LEU A 44 -15.20 -14.97 -7.21
C LEU A 44 -15.21 -13.80 -8.20
N ALA A 45 -14.22 -13.72 -9.09
CA ALA A 45 -14.14 -12.65 -10.09
C ALA A 45 -15.35 -12.66 -11.02
N SER A 46 -15.76 -13.83 -11.50
CA SER A 46 -16.94 -14.01 -12.37
C SER A 46 -18.22 -13.57 -11.67
N LEU A 47 -18.44 -14.03 -10.43
CA LEU A 47 -19.59 -13.63 -9.62
C LEU A 47 -19.61 -12.12 -9.39
N VAL A 48 -18.49 -11.54 -8.93
CA VAL A 48 -18.37 -10.11 -8.64
C VAL A 48 -18.55 -9.25 -9.90
N SER A 49 -18.13 -9.75 -11.08
CA SER A 49 -18.35 -9.08 -12.36
C SER A 49 -19.82 -8.98 -12.74
N SER A 50 -20.66 -9.96 -12.35
CA SER A 50 -22.09 -9.96 -12.61
C SER A 50 -22.89 -8.99 -11.72
N LEU A 51 -22.29 -8.52 -10.59
CA LEU A 51 -22.97 -7.62 -9.66
C LEU A 51 -23.07 -6.20 -10.23
N ARG A 52 -24.26 -5.62 -10.11
CA ARG A 52 -24.56 -4.25 -10.58
C ARG A 52 -24.40 -3.17 -9.50
N THR A 53 -24.02 -3.55 -8.28
CA THR A 53 -23.83 -2.62 -7.16
C THR A 53 -22.50 -1.87 -7.29
N VAL A 54 -22.42 -0.64 -6.75
CA VAL A 54 -21.19 0.16 -6.76
C VAL A 54 -20.05 -0.55 -6.03
N HIS A 55 -20.32 -1.04 -4.83
CA HIS A 55 -19.37 -1.85 -4.07
C HIS A 55 -19.67 -3.33 -4.30
N ARG A 56 -18.83 -3.99 -5.11
CA ARG A 56 -19.06 -5.36 -5.55
C ARG A 56 -18.35 -6.41 -4.70
N TYR A 57 -17.22 -6.04 -4.08
CA TYR A 57 -16.45 -6.92 -3.20
C TYR A 57 -15.86 -6.15 -2.02
N THR A 58 -15.50 -6.88 -0.97
CA THR A 58 -14.69 -6.38 0.14
C THR A 58 -13.31 -6.99 0.01
N SER A 59 -12.27 -6.16 0.15
CA SER A 59 -10.86 -6.58 0.16
C SER A 59 -10.27 -6.33 1.52
N SER A 60 -9.59 -7.32 2.09
CA SER A 60 -8.87 -7.19 3.35
C SER A 60 -7.52 -7.88 3.32
N ILE A 61 -6.67 -7.51 4.26
CA ILE A 61 -5.35 -8.08 4.46
C ILE A 61 -5.22 -8.49 5.93
N VAL A 62 -4.68 -9.68 6.16
CA VAL A 62 -4.14 -10.10 7.45
C VAL A 62 -2.64 -10.23 7.28
N ALA A 63 -1.85 -9.45 8.04
CA ALA A 63 -0.41 -9.40 7.93
C ALA A 63 0.25 -9.61 9.29
N TRP A 64 1.43 -10.23 9.27
CA TRP A 64 2.26 -10.46 10.44
C TRP A 64 3.53 -9.62 10.36
N ALA A 65 4.12 -9.33 11.49
CA ALA A 65 5.46 -8.76 11.52
C ALA A 65 6.48 -9.85 11.16
N SER A 66 7.63 -9.45 10.61
CA SER A 66 8.66 -10.39 10.16
C SER A 66 9.16 -11.33 11.27
N GLU A 67 9.16 -10.86 12.50
CA GLU A 67 9.53 -11.65 13.69
C GLU A 67 8.45 -12.64 14.17
N ASP A 68 7.19 -12.47 13.75
CA ASP A 68 6.07 -13.31 14.18
C ASP A 68 6.12 -14.71 13.54
N GLN A 69 6.53 -14.81 12.29
CA GLN A 69 6.69 -16.04 11.50
C GLN A 69 5.61 -17.11 11.81
N PRO A 70 4.33 -16.86 11.51
CA PRO A 70 3.27 -17.81 11.83
C PRO A 70 3.46 -19.12 11.07
N SER A 71 3.22 -20.25 11.72
CA SER A 71 3.16 -21.54 11.05
C SER A 71 1.95 -21.63 10.13
N PRO A 72 1.96 -22.49 9.10
CA PRO A 72 0.80 -22.69 8.23
C PRO A 72 -0.48 -23.08 8.99
N LYS A 73 -0.33 -23.80 10.11
CA LYS A 73 -1.46 -24.15 10.99
C LYS A 73 -2.02 -22.91 11.68
N GLU A 74 -1.17 -22.04 12.25
CA GLU A 74 -1.63 -20.80 12.89
C GLU A 74 -2.31 -19.86 11.88
N VAL A 75 -1.80 -19.77 10.66
CA VAL A 75 -2.47 -19.02 9.58
C VAL A 75 -3.85 -19.59 9.29
N SER A 76 -3.97 -20.93 9.18
CA SER A 76 -5.27 -21.58 8.96
C SER A 76 -6.23 -21.33 10.12
N ASP A 77 -5.78 -21.47 11.37
CA ASP A 77 -6.60 -21.27 12.55
C ASP A 77 -7.11 -19.79 12.64
N VAL A 78 -6.26 -18.82 12.28
CA VAL A 78 -6.66 -17.38 12.17
C VAL A 78 -7.73 -17.18 11.11
N LEU A 79 -7.59 -17.84 9.96
CA LEU A 79 -8.56 -17.76 8.87
C LEU A 79 -9.89 -18.42 9.25
N ASP A 80 -9.87 -19.53 10.00
CA ASP A 80 -11.07 -20.15 10.53
C ASP A 80 -11.85 -19.21 11.46
N ASP A 81 -11.16 -18.55 12.38
CA ASP A 81 -11.78 -17.57 13.26
C ASP A 81 -12.22 -16.29 12.51
N PHE A 82 -11.47 -15.87 11.47
CA PHE A 82 -11.87 -14.76 10.62
C PHE A 82 -13.19 -15.07 9.90
N GLU A 83 -13.31 -16.24 9.28
CA GLU A 83 -14.51 -16.66 8.56
C GLU A 83 -15.68 -16.84 9.53
N ARG A 84 -15.44 -17.44 10.69
CA ARG A 84 -16.44 -17.60 11.74
C ARG A 84 -17.00 -16.26 12.23
N LEU A 85 -16.17 -15.21 12.29
CA LEU A 85 -16.62 -13.86 12.62
C LEU A 85 -17.28 -13.18 11.42
N ALA A 86 -16.66 -13.24 10.24
CA ALA A 86 -17.12 -12.53 9.05
C ALA A 86 -18.49 -13.02 8.57
N PHE A 87 -18.72 -14.34 8.62
CA PHE A 87 -19.89 -15.03 8.08
C PHE A 87 -20.79 -15.65 9.17
N ALA A 88 -20.66 -15.19 10.41
CA ALA A 88 -21.43 -15.73 11.53
C ALA A 88 -22.92 -15.82 11.21
N GLY A 89 -23.52 -17.01 11.42
CA GLY A 89 -24.93 -17.26 11.16
C GLY A 89 -25.32 -17.45 9.70
N LEU A 90 -24.32 -17.59 8.81
CA LEU A 90 -24.50 -17.98 7.39
C LEU A 90 -23.91 -19.36 7.15
N ASP A 91 -24.52 -20.11 6.24
CA ASP A 91 -24.00 -21.37 5.75
C ASP A 91 -22.95 -21.13 4.64
N PRO A 92 -22.01 -22.08 4.41
CA PRO A 92 -20.94 -21.92 3.42
C PRO A 92 -21.40 -21.66 1.97
N ASP A 93 -22.60 -22.05 1.60
CA ASP A 93 -23.21 -21.84 0.29
C ASP A 93 -23.88 -20.46 0.14
N GLN A 94 -23.96 -19.68 1.22
CA GLN A 94 -24.54 -18.33 1.22
C GLN A 94 -23.52 -17.23 0.89
N TYR A 95 -22.23 -17.53 0.86
CA TYR A 95 -21.19 -16.51 0.59
C TYR A 95 -20.10 -17.02 -0.35
N CYS A 96 -19.42 -16.11 -1.01
CA CYS A 96 -18.28 -16.43 -1.86
C CYS A 96 -17.08 -15.57 -1.45
N HIS A 97 -15.95 -16.23 -1.17
CA HIS A 97 -14.71 -15.58 -0.85
C HIS A 97 -13.52 -16.32 -1.42
N ALA A 98 -12.35 -15.68 -1.45
CA ALA A 98 -11.07 -16.29 -1.78
C ALA A 98 -9.97 -15.71 -0.90
N VAL A 99 -9.03 -16.56 -0.51
CA VAL A 99 -7.87 -16.20 0.30
C VAL A 99 -6.59 -16.58 -0.45
N VAL A 100 -5.71 -15.59 -0.64
CA VAL A 100 -4.42 -15.76 -1.33
C VAL A 100 -3.29 -15.30 -0.41
N SER A 101 -2.30 -16.18 -0.20
CA SER A 101 -1.09 -15.90 0.58
C SER A 101 0.00 -15.31 -0.30
N HIS A 102 0.75 -14.36 0.25
CA HIS A 102 1.97 -13.79 -0.34
C HIS A 102 3.17 -13.92 0.63
N GLY A 103 3.21 -14.99 1.41
CA GLY A 103 4.25 -15.24 2.40
C GLY A 103 3.92 -14.65 3.77
N ASP A 104 4.29 -13.41 4.02
CA ASP A 104 4.13 -12.71 5.31
C ASP A 104 2.72 -12.14 5.54
N HIS A 105 1.85 -12.19 4.54
CA HIS A 105 0.47 -11.73 4.64
C HIS A 105 -0.47 -12.51 3.73
N VAL A 106 -1.76 -12.44 4.06
CA VAL A 106 -2.82 -13.02 3.25
C VAL A 106 -3.80 -11.94 2.82
N HIS A 107 -4.25 -12.02 1.58
CA HIS A 107 -5.35 -11.23 1.05
C HIS A 107 -6.64 -12.02 1.11
N ILE A 108 -7.72 -11.39 1.53
CA ILE A 108 -9.06 -11.98 1.58
C ILE A 108 -9.98 -11.12 0.72
N LEU A 109 -10.55 -11.71 -0.32
CA LEU A 109 -11.60 -11.08 -1.13
C LEU A 109 -12.94 -11.74 -0.83
N VAL A 110 -13.99 -10.95 -0.63
CA VAL A 110 -15.34 -11.42 -0.35
C VAL A 110 -16.33 -10.72 -1.27
N ALA A 111 -17.17 -11.47 -1.98
CA ALA A 111 -18.26 -10.93 -2.77
C ALA A 111 -19.28 -10.21 -1.88
N ARG A 112 -19.75 -9.02 -2.28
CA ARG A 112 -20.73 -8.25 -1.49
C ARG A 112 -22.16 -8.62 -1.80
N VAL A 113 -22.41 -9.91 -1.84
CA VAL A 113 -23.74 -10.49 -2.06
C VAL A 113 -23.90 -11.74 -1.22
N GLU A 114 -25.05 -11.90 -0.61
CA GLU A 114 -25.48 -13.17 -0.04
C GLU A 114 -26.15 -13.96 -1.17
N LEU A 115 -25.69 -15.21 -1.39
CA LEU A 115 -25.92 -15.94 -2.65
C LEU A 115 -27.35 -16.46 -2.80
N GLN A 116 -28.02 -16.81 -1.72
CA GLN A 116 -29.37 -17.37 -1.79
C GLN A 116 -30.44 -16.29 -1.95
N SER A 117 -30.32 -15.17 -1.24
CA SER A 117 -31.28 -14.06 -1.31
C SER A 117 -30.92 -13.02 -2.38
N GLY A 118 -29.70 -13.00 -2.89
CA GLY A 118 -29.19 -11.96 -3.78
C GLY A 118 -29.03 -10.58 -3.11
N LYS A 119 -29.22 -10.48 -1.79
CA LYS A 119 -29.11 -9.20 -1.05
C LYS A 119 -27.66 -8.80 -0.87
N ALA A 120 -27.43 -7.49 -0.83
CA ALA A 120 -26.10 -6.94 -0.54
C ALA A 120 -25.62 -7.35 0.85
N MET A 121 -24.40 -7.93 0.92
CA MET A 121 -23.73 -8.35 2.13
C MET A 121 -22.43 -7.54 2.33
N ASN A 122 -22.23 -7.00 3.53
CA ASN A 122 -20.98 -6.33 3.90
C ASN A 122 -20.44 -6.92 5.20
N ILE A 123 -19.33 -7.64 5.12
CA ILE A 123 -18.69 -8.25 6.30
C ILE A 123 -18.01 -7.22 7.21
N ALA A 124 -17.71 -6.02 6.70
CA ALA A 124 -16.98 -4.97 7.41
C ALA A 124 -17.68 -3.60 7.31
N PRO A 125 -18.94 -3.46 7.76
CA PRO A 125 -19.56 -2.14 7.85
C PRO A 125 -18.81 -1.30 8.89
N PRO A 126 -18.67 0.03 8.72
CA PRO A 126 -18.17 0.88 9.80
C PRO A 126 -19.07 0.80 11.05
N PRO A 127 -18.53 0.74 12.26
CA PRO A 127 -17.11 0.69 12.63
C PRO A 127 -16.57 -0.74 12.76
N TRP A 128 -16.14 -1.32 11.64
CA TRP A 128 -15.66 -2.72 11.55
C TRP A 128 -14.56 -3.09 12.57
N ARG A 129 -13.78 -2.12 13.04
CA ARG A 129 -12.73 -2.32 14.05
C ARG A 129 -13.28 -2.84 15.37
N GLN A 130 -14.49 -2.42 15.76
CA GLN A 130 -15.12 -2.89 17.00
C GLN A 130 -15.30 -4.42 17.04
N HIS A 131 -15.33 -5.08 15.90
CA HIS A 131 -15.47 -6.53 15.82
C HIS A 131 -14.15 -7.24 15.53
N PHE A 132 -13.41 -6.79 14.51
CA PHE A 132 -12.19 -7.47 14.06
C PHE A 132 -10.96 -7.17 14.92
N ASP A 133 -10.96 -6.10 15.71
CA ASP A 133 -9.91 -5.83 16.68
C ASP A 133 -9.88 -6.86 17.81
N HIS A 134 -11.04 -7.43 18.21
CA HIS A 134 -11.10 -8.51 19.19
C HIS A 134 -10.41 -9.79 18.67
N LEU A 135 -10.67 -10.18 17.43
CA LEU A 135 -9.99 -11.29 16.76
C LEU A 135 -8.47 -11.06 16.69
N ARG A 136 -8.05 -9.86 16.28
CA ARG A 136 -6.64 -9.46 16.25
C ARG A 136 -6.00 -9.55 17.63
N ASN A 137 -6.65 -9.02 18.65
CA ASN A 137 -6.15 -8.98 20.02
C ASN A 137 -6.04 -10.38 20.61
N TYR A 138 -7.06 -11.22 20.42
CA TYR A 138 -7.03 -12.63 20.83
C TYR A 138 -5.78 -13.34 20.32
N TRP A 139 -5.57 -13.31 19.00
CA TRP A 139 -4.44 -14.01 18.38
C TRP A 139 -3.09 -13.42 18.76
N ASN A 140 -2.97 -12.09 18.82
CA ASN A 140 -1.73 -11.44 19.22
C ASN A 140 -1.33 -11.78 20.66
N CYS A 141 -2.28 -11.76 21.57
CA CYS A 141 -2.04 -12.10 22.97
C CYS A 141 -1.75 -13.61 23.14
N LYS A 142 -2.52 -14.48 22.47
CA LYS A 142 -2.38 -15.94 22.52
C LYS A 142 -1.03 -16.42 22.00
N SER A 143 -0.57 -15.85 20.87
CA SER A 143 0.63 -16.32 20.18
C SER A 143 1.87 -15.47 20.46
N GLY A 144 1.75 -14.41 21.28
CA GLY A 144 2.84 -13.49 21.54
C GLY A 144 3.28 -12.69 20.30
N TRP A 145 2.37 -12.50 19.34
CA TRP A 145 2.66 -11.76 18.12
C TRP A 145 2.73 -10.25 18.36
N ALA A 146 3.44 -9.59 17.48
CA ALA A 146 3.59 -8.14 17.48
C ALA A 146 2.24 -7.43 17.40
N ARG A 147 2.01 -6.50 18.32
CA ARG A 147 0.75 -5.75 18.41
C ARG A 147 0.86 -4.43 17.65
N PRO A 148 -0.07 -4.13 16.72
CA PRO A 148 -0.06 -2.86 15.97
C PRO A 148 -0.33 -1.64 16.86
N ASP A 149 -0.99 -1.83 17.99
CA ASP A 149 -1.34 -0.80 18.97
C ASP A 149 -0.30 -0.63 20.08
N ASP A 150 0.80 -1.40 20.06
CA ASP A 150 1.92 -1.23 20.98
C ASP A 150 2.58 0.14 20.76
N PRO A 151 2.56 1.03 21.76
CA PRO A 151 3.22 2.34 21.67
C PRO A 151 4.69 2.26 21.27
N ALA A 152 5.38 1.20 21.69
CA ALA A 152 6.78 0.98 21.32
C ALA A 152 6.94 0.71 19.81
N ARG A 153 5.91 0.33 19.10
CA ARG A 153 5.90 0.07 17.63
C ARG A 153 5.25 1.20 16.83
N ALA A 154 4.71 2.20 17.50
CA ALA A 154 4.05 3.32 16.84
C ALA A 154 5.02 4.07 15.92
N ARG A 155 4.59 4.40 14.71
CA ARG A 155 5.37 5.26 13.80
C ARG A 155 5.36 6.69 14.33
N LEU A 156 6.53 7.35 14.29
CA LEU A 156 6.65 8.76 14.67
C LEU A 156 5.68 9.62 13.85
N VAL A 157 5.57 9.33 12.56
CA VAL A 157 4.71 10.08 11.64
C VAL A 157 3.83 9.13 10.83
N GLN A 158 2.58 9.50 10.66
CA GLN A 158 1.67 8.84 9.74
C GLN A 158 1.70 9.58 8.40
N ARG A 159 2.14 8.90 7.35
CA ARG A 159 2.09 9.43 5.98
C ARG A 159 0.66 9.56 5.48
N ASP A 160 0.41 10.51 4.59
CA ASP A 160 -0.86 10.63 3.90
C ASP A 160 -1.00 9.56 2.83
N ALA A 161 -2.17 8.94 2.77
CA ALA A 161 -2.52 8.04 1.68
C ALA A 161 -2.91 8.77 0.37
N ALA A 162 -2.89 10.09 0.36
CA ALA A 162 -3.45 10.93 -0.70
C ALA A 162 -2.37 11.55 -1.60
N GLY A 163 -1.57 10.72 -2.24
CA GLY A 163 -0.65 11.14 -3.30
C GLY A 163 -0.84 10.29 -4.55
N SER A 164 -0.36 10.74 -5.68
CA SER A 164 -0.22 9.85 -6.82
C SER A 164 0.76 8.72 -6.44
N ARG A 165 0.58 7.53 -7.01
CA ARG A 165 1.51 6.41 -6.77
C ARG A 165 2.97 6.77 -7.10
N ASN A 166 3.17 7.63 -8.09
CA ASN A 166 4.50 8.12 -8.49
C ASN A 166 5.12 9.04 -7.43
N GLU A 167 4.32 9.89 -6.81
CA GLU A 167 4.75 10.77 -5.71
C GLU A 167 5.11 9.98 -4.46
N GLU A 168 4.31 8.97 -4.10
CA GLU A 168 4.60 8.09 -2.96
C GLU A 168 5.92 7.32 -3.15
N GLN A 169 6.17 6.80 -4.36
CA GLN A 169 7.43 6.14 -4.70
C GLN A 169 8.63 7.11 -4.67
N ALA A 170 8.46 8.33 -5.17
CA ALA A 170 9.51 9.33 -5.14
C ALA A 170 9.87 9.73 -3.71
N VAL A 171 8.86 9.90 -2.83
CA VAL A 171 9.09 10.21 -1.40
C VAL A 171 9.83 9.06 -0.72
N LEU A 172 9.44 7.80 -0.96
CA LEU A 172 10.13 6.64 -0.39
C LEU A 172 11.59 6.54 -0.83
N GLU A 173 11.87 6.78 -2.11
CA GLU A 173 13.23 6.77 -2.63
C GLU A 173 14.05 7.95 -2.11
N ALA A 174 13.45 9.14 -2.04
CA ALA A 174 14.11 10.32 -1.46
C ALA A 174 14.46 10.11 0.01
N GLU A 175 13.57 9.54 0.81
CA GLU A 175 13.84 9.21 2.21
C GLU A 175 14.97 8.18 2.34
N ARG A 176 15.00 7.15 1.50
CA ARG A 176 16.08 6.16 1.48
C ARG A 176 17.43 6.79 1.16
N VAL A 177 17.49 7.59 0.10
CA VAL A 177 18.71 8.30 -0.30
C VAL A 177 19.14 9.32 0.78
N SER A 178 18.18 10.02 1.38
CA SER A 178 18.42 10.96 2.48
C SER A 178 19.07 10.27 3.68
N ALA A 179 18.59 9.08 4.05
CA ALA A 179 19.17 8.29 5.14
C ALA A 179 20.63 7.87 4.86
N GLU A 180 20.97 7.58 3.60
CA GLU A 180 22.32 7.18 3.19
C GLU A 180 23.28 8.37 3.01
N THR A 181 22.77 9.51 2.57
CA THR A 181 23.60 10.65 2.12
C THR A 181 23.53 11.89 3.03
N GLY A 182 22.48 12.00 3.85
CA GLY A 182 22.21 13.18 4.67
C GLY A 182 21.58 14.37 3.90
N PHE A 183 21.29 14.22 2.59
CA PHE A 183 20.61 15.28 1.83
C PHE A 183 19.16 15.47 2.31
N GLU A 184 18.64 16.69 2.16
CA GLU A 184 17.24 16.98 2.47
C GLU A 184 16.30 16.24 1.51
N VAL A 185 15.22 15.65 2.05
CA VAL A 185 14.21 14.95 1.23
C VAL A 185 13.58 15.89 0.21
N SER A 186 13.36 17.16 0.57
CA SER A 186 12.85 18.19 -0.33
C SER A 186 13.73 18.40 -1.55
N ASP A 187 15.04 18.50 -1.36
CA ASP A 187 16.00 18.71 -2.45
C ASP A 187 16.08 17.49 -3.36
N LEU A 188 16.03 16.30 -2.78
CA LEU A 188 15.99 15.06 -3.53
C LEU A 188 14.70 14.94 -4.36
N LEU A 189 13.54 15.31 -3.81
CA LEU A 189 12.27 15.34 -4.54
C LEU A 189 12.30 16.34 -5.70
N HIS A 190 12.82 17.55 -5.48
CA HIS A 190 13.00 18.53 -6.55
C HIS A 190 13.92 17.98 -7.65
N SER A 191 15.01 17.31 -7.30
CA SER A 191 15.91 16.67 -8.29
C SER A 191 15.23 15.57 -9.11
N MET A 192 14.21 14.92 -8.53
CA MET A 192 13.36 13.92 -9.20
C MET A 192 12.20 14.56 -10.00
N GLY A 193 12.09 15.89 -10.02
CA GLY A 193 11.02 16.62 -10.69
C GLY A 193 9.67 16.53 -9.96
N VAL A 194 9.69 16.24 -8.67
CA VAL A 194 8.51 16.18 -7.81
C VAL A 194 8.53 17.34 -6.85
N GLU A 195 7.52 18.21 -6.94
CA GLU A 195 7.33 19.29 -5.97
C GLU A 195 6.87 18.72 -4.63
N PRO A 196 7.66 18.85 -3.54
CA PRO A 196 7.31 18.26 -2.26
C PRO A 196 6.13 19.00 -1.63
N ARG A 197 5.14 18.25 -1.18
CA ARG A 197 4.02 18.83 -0.42
C ARG A 197 4.52 19.41 0.90
N PRO A 198 3.98 20.54 1.37
CA PRO A 198 4.38 21.16 2.63
C PRO A 198 4.41 20.20 3.82
N LYS A 199 3.46 19.25 3.87
CA LYS A 199 3.43 18.24 4.93
C LYS A 199 4.66 17.34 4.92
N VAL A 200 5.18 16.95 3.75
CA VAL A 200 6.37 16.10 3.62
C VAL A 200 7.59 16.85 4.14
N VAL A 201 7.78 18.09 3.69
CA VAL A 201 8.90 18.97 4.10
C VAL A 201 8.92 19.18 5.62
N ILE A 202 7.76 19.58 6.18
CA ILE A 202 7.63 19.84 7.62
C ILE A 202 7.88 18.57 8.44
N THR A 203 7.36 17.43 7.95
CA THR A 203 7.54 16.14 8.63
C THR A 203 9.01 15.70 8.63
N ASP A 204 9.69 15.79 7.50
CA ASP A 204 11.12 15.46 7.40
C ASP A 204 11.95 16.32 8.33
N ARG A 205 11.71 17.63 8.33
CA ARG A 205 12.39 18.54 9.25
C ARG A 205 12.16 18.17 10.72
N LEU A 206 10.93 17.84 11.11
CA LEU A 206 10.62 17.39 12.45
C LEU A 206 11.35 16.09 12.83
N LEU A 207 11.40 15.12 11.92
CA LEU A 207 12.10 13.85 12.14
C LEU A 207 13.60 14.08 12.39
N ARG A 208 14.24 14.97 11.63
CA ARG A 208 15.65 15.35 11.85
C ARG A 208 15.86 15.99 13.20
N LEU A 209 15.03 16.97 13.56
CA LEU A 209 15.14 17.64 14.87
C LEU A 209 14.92 16.69 16.06
N VAL A 210 14.09 15.64 15.88
CA VAL A 210 13.98 14.56 16.87
C VAL A 210 15.28 13.74 16.92
N SER A 211 15.85 13.38 15.78
CA SER A 211 17.10 12.61 15.70
C SER A 211 18.28 13.38 16.29
N ASP A 212 18.33 14.70 16.08
CA ASP A 212 19.35 15.61 16.59
C ASP A 212 19.16 15.94 18.10
N GLY A 213 18.03 15.50 18.70
CA GLY A 213 17.69 15.73 20.11
C GLY A 213 17.21 17.15 20.43
N GLU A 214 16.90 17.96 19.40
CA GLU A 214 16.35 19.30 19.56
C GLU A 214 14.86 19.28 19.90
N VAL A 215 14.12 18.30 19.39
CA VAL A 215 12.70 18.06 19.69
C VAL A 215 12.58 16.88 20.64
N LYS A 216 12.15 17.13 21.87
CA LYS A 216 12.08 16.13 22.95
C LYS A 216 10.66 15.74 23.32
N ASN A 217 9.73 16.65 23.16
CA ASN A 217 8.34 16.48 23.60
C ASN A 217 7.37 17.21 22.67
N ARG A 218 6.07 17.07 22.95
CA ARG A 218 5.03 17.70 22.14
C ARG A 218 5.11 19.23 22.07
N GLN A 219 5.55 19.89 23.13
CA GLN A 219 5.65 21.36 23.13
C GLN A 219 6.69 21.84 22.11
N ASP A 220 7.82 21.12 22.02
CA ASP A 220 8.84 21.41 21.02
C ASP A 220 8.28 21.22 19.60
N VAL A 221 7.49 20.16 19.37
CA VAL A 221 6.81 19.92 18.07
C VAL A 221 5.87 21.08 17.73
N LEU A 222 5.06 21.55 18.69
CA LEU A 222 4.16 22.68 18.49
C LEU A 222 4.93 23.97 18.17
N ALA A 223 6.03 24.24 18.88
CA ALA A 223 6.89 25.40 18.65
C ALA A 223 7.51 25.40 17.24
N ILE A 224 7.89 24.22 16.72
CA ILE A 224 8.38 24.09 15.35
C ILE A 224 7.25 24.27 14.34
N LEU A 225 6.09 23.62 14.54
CA LEU A 225 4.93 23.75 13.66
C LEU A 225 4.45 25.20 13.56
N ALA A 226 4.49 25.95 14.65
CA ALA A 226 4.10 27.36 14.69
C ALA A 226 4.98 28.27 13.81
N LYS A 227 6.21 27.82 13.45
CA LYS A 227 7.08 28.56 12.51
C LYS A 227 6.62 28.43 11.05
N TYR A 228 5.85 27.39 10.75
CA TYR A 228 5.33 27.15 9.40
C TYR A 228 3.91 27.69 9.18
N GLY A 229 3.15 27.87 10.27
CA GLY A 229 1.78 28.37 10.15
C GLY A 229 1.05 28.43 11.48
N SER A 230 -0.18 28.90 11.46
CA SER A 230 -1.00 29.01 12.67
C SER A 230 -1.50 27.62 13.11
N ILE A 231 -1.40 27.32 14.42
CA ILE A 231 -1.99 26.11 14.99
C ILE A 231 -3.52 26.24 14.92
N HIS A 232 -4.15 25.41 14.07
CA HIS A 232 -5.60 25.44 13.88
C HIS A 232 -6.32 24.58 14.93
N ARG A 233 -5.78 23.39 15.22
CA ARG A 233 -6.38 22.48 16.22
C ARG A 233 -5.37 21.53 16.81
N GLU A 234 -5.42 21.38 18.13
CA GLU A 234 -4.69 20.37 18.88
C GLU A 234 -5.65 19.28 19.35
N GLY A 235 -5.45 18.04 18.91
CA GLY A 235 -6.15 16.85 19.39
C GLY A 235 -5.25 16.01 20.30
N LYS A 236 -5.78 14.95 20.87
CA LYS A 236 -5.03 14.01 21.70
C LYS A 236 -3.90 13.34 20.89
N ASP A 237 -4.17 12.99 19.62
CA ASP A 237 -3.32 12.17 18.74
C ASP A 237 -2.96 12.86 17.41
N TYR A 238 -3.22 14.17 17.30
CA TYR A 238 -2.93 14.94 16.10
C TYR A 238 -2.73 16.42 16.39
N VAL A 239 -2.08 17.09 15.45
CA VAL A 239 -2.01 18.55 15.35
C VAL A 239 -2.41 18.97 13.94
N SER A 240 -3.15 20.06 13.81
CA SER A 240 -3.46 20.65 12.51
C SER A 240 -2.94 22.08 12.48
N ILE A 241 -2.24 22.44 11.39
CA ILE A 241 -1.81 23.81 11.14
C ILE A 241 -2.44 24.35 9.86
N ARG A 242 -2.50 25.67 9.74
CA ARG A 242 -2.93 26.37 8.54
C ARG A 242 -1.74 27.22 8.06
N LEU A 243 -1.31 27.00 6.82
CA LEU A 243 -0.13 27.70 6.27
C LEU A 243 -0.49 29.13 5.82
N GLY A 244 -1.71 29.33 5.31
CA GLY A 244 -2.30 30.63 4.97
C GLY A 244 -3.70 30.76 5.52
N GLU A 245 -4.24 31.99 5.60
CA GLU A 245 -5.56 32.25 6.20
C GLU A 245 -6.69 31.51 5.48
N ASP A 246 -6.64 31.44 4.16
CA ASP A 246 -7.67 30.80 3.31
C ASP A 246 -7.35 29.35 2.95
N GLU A 247 -6.21 28.79 3.42
CA GLU A 247 -5.82 27.44 3.10
C GLU A 247 -6.49 26.39 4.01
N ARG A 248 -6.72 25.19 3.45
CA ARG A 248 -7.25 24.07 4.22
C ARG A 248 -6.20 23.60 5.25
N PRO A 249 -6.60 23.39 6.52
CA PRO A 249 -5.68 22.93 7.54
C PRO A 249 -5.02 21.60 7.18
N ILE A 250 -3.72 21.53 7.31
CA ILE A 250 -2.93 20.30 7.18
C ILE A 250 -2.92 19.59 8.52
N ARG A 251 -3.29 18.31 8.53
CA ARG A 251 -3.32 17.49 9.75
C ARG A 251 -2.12 16.55 9.81
N PHE A 252 -1.39 16.63 10.89
CA PHE A 252 -0.28 15.77 11.24
C PHE A 252 -0.71 14.72 12.25
N ARG A 253 -0.35 13.45 12.02
CA ARG A 253 -0.65 12.31 12.88
C ARG A 253 0.57 11.41 13.04
N GLY A 254 0.55 10.60 14.09
CA GLY A 254 1.62 9.70 14.48
C GLY A 254 2.03 9.95 15.92
N ALA A 255 2.93 9.12 16.45
CA ALA A 255 3.32 9.18 17.85
C ALA A 255 3.92 10.54 18.23
N MET A 256 4.63 11.22 17.34
CA MET A 256 5.20 12.55 17.53
C MET A 256 4.14 13.61 17.84
N PHE A 257 2.91 13.43 17.34
CA PHE A 257 1.80 14.38 17.51
C PHE A 257 0.84 13.97 18.62
N HIS A 258 1.16 12.92 19.39
CA HIS A 258 0.39 12.54 20.57
C HIS A 258 0.70 13.48 21.74
N LYS A 259 -0.30 13.75 22.59
CA LYS A 259 -0.12 14.68 23.72
C LYS A 259 0.98 14.23 24.71
N ASP A 260 1.18 12.92 24.82
CA ASP A 260 2.16 12.30 25.72
C ASP A 260 3.46 11.93 24.97
N PHE A 261 3.80 12.63 23.89
CA PHE A 261 4.99 12.35 23.10
C PHE A 261 6.27 12.63 23.92
N ASP A 262 7.14 11.62 23.93
CA ASP A 262 8.50 11.66 24.49
C ASP A 262 9.48 11.06 23.48
N ALA A 263 10.38 11.90 22.95
CA ALA A 263 11.37 11.48 21.95
C ALA A 263 12.35 10.44 22.49
N SER A 264 12.63 10.42 23.79
CA SER A 264 13.58 9.48 24.39
C SER A 264 13.18 8.02 24.21
N ILE A 265 11.88 7.73 24.17
CA ILE A 265 11.34 6.39 23.93
C ILE A 265 11.71 5.91 22.50
N PHE A 266 11.63 6.81 21.53
CA PHE A 266 11.91 6.50 20.12
C PHE A 266 13.41 6.43 19.85
N LEU A 267 14.21 7.30 20.43
CA LEU A 267 15.68 7.30 20.30
C LEU A 267 16.28 6.03 20.91
N LYS A 268 15.82 5.61 22.10
CA LYS A 268 16.21 4.34 22.72
C LYS A 268 15.85 3.15 21.84
N ARG A 269 14.71 3.19 21.17
CA ARG A 269 14.26 2.12 20.27
C ARG A 269 15.10 2.07 18.99
N ALA A 270 15.46 3.22 18.40
CA ALA A 270 16.32 3.27 17.22
C ALA A 270 17.71 2.66 17.48
N SER A 271 18.20 2.74 18.73
CA SER A 271 19.46 2.15 19.17
C SER A 271 19.32 0.73 19.75
N ALA A 272 18.11 0.24 20.00
CA ALA A 272 17.89 -1.11 20.53
C ALA A 272 17.96 -2.16 19.41
N PRO A 273 18.54 -3.34 19.67
CA PRO A 273 18.48 -4.44 18.71
C PRO A 273 17.02 -4.80 18.43
N THR A 274 16.72 -5.08 17.16
CA THR A 274 15.38 -5.57 16.77
C THR A 274 15.05 -6.82 17.60
N PRO A 275 13.88 -6.87 18.27
CA PRO A 275 13.50 -8.06 19.02
C PRO A 275 13.53 -9.29 18.10
N VAL A 276 14.28 -10.30 18.49
CA VAL A 276 14.33 -11.57 17.75
C VAL A 276 13.25 -12.50 18.32
N GLY A 277 12.24 -12.80 17.48
CA GLY A 277 11.19 -13.75 17.84
C GLY A 277 9.96 -13.12 18.50
N ARG A 278 9.04 -14.01 18.88
CA ARG A 278 7.75 -13.68 19.48
C ARG A 278 7.90 -13.24 20.94
N ALA A 279 7.01 -12.36 21.38
CA ALA A 279 6.88 -12.03 22.80
C ALA A 279 6.30 -13.23 23.60
N LYS A 280 6.41 -13.17 24.91
CA LYS A 280 5.72 -14.15 25.77
C LYS A 280 4.19 -14.00 25.61
N PRO A 281 3.44 -15.10 25.40
CA PRO A 281 1.99 -15.07 25.35
C PRO A 281 1.37 -14.50 26.62
N ASP A 282 0.35 -13.65 26.44
CA ASP A 282 -0.51 -13.15 27.52
C ASP A 282 -1.85 -13.87 27.47
N LEU A 283 -1.95 -15.01 28.16
CA LEU A 283 -3.12 -15.86 28.13
C LEU A 283 -4.33 -15.23 28.83
N VAL A 284 -4.12 -14.33 29.79
CA VAL A 284 -5.23 -13.63 30.48
C VAL A 284 -5.88 -12.62 29.53
N ALA A 285 -5.06 -11.78 28.88
CA ALA A 285 -5.57 -10.85 27.88
C ALA A 285 -6.15 -11.57 26.65
N ALA A 286 -5.58 -12.73 26.27
CA ALA A 286 -6.11 -13.55 25.20
C ALA A 286 -7.53 -14.08 25.53
N GLU A 287 -7.77 -14.57 26.73
CA GLU A 287 -9.10 -15.09 27.08
C GLU A 287 -10.13 -13.95 27.16
N ALA A 288 -9.77 -12.78 27.69
CA ALA A 288 -10.63 -11.60 27.66
C ALA A 288 -11.01 -11.20 26.22
N ALA A 289 -10.03 -11.10 25.31
CA ALA A 289 -10.27 -10.77 23.90
C ALA A 289 -11.10 -11.83 23.18
N LYS A 290 -10.95 -13.10 23.56
CA LYS A 290 -11.76 -14.22 23.04
C LYS A 290 -13.24 -14.09 23.43
N LEU A 291 -13.54 -13.74 24.66
CA LEU A 291 -14.92 -13.50 25.09
C LEU A 291 -15.57 -12.37 24.30
N GLU A 292 -14.86 -11.26 24.11
CA GLU A 292 -15.32 -10.15 23.26
C GLU A 292 -15.52 -10.56 21.79
N MET A 293 -14.62 -11.39 21.24
CA MET A 293 -14.76 -11.96 19.90
C MET A 293 -15.99 -12.86 19.77
N MET A 294 -16.27 -13.71 20.78
CA MET A 294 -17.45 -14.57 20.79
C MET A 294 -18.75 -13.78 20.86
N ASP A 295 -18.78 -12.70 21.62
CA ASP A 295 -19.91 -11.77 21.65
C ASP A 295 -20.12 -11.10 20.28
N ALA A 296 -19.07 -10.61 19.66
CA ALA A 296 -19.11 -10.04 18.30
C ALA A 296 -19.63 -11.06 17.25
N ILE A 297 -19.23 -12.33 17.35
CA ILE A 297 -19.73 -13.44 16.51
C ILE A 297 -21.25 -13.61 16.74
N SER A 298 -21.69 -13.64 17.99
CA SER A 298 -23.11 -13.82 18.35
C SER A 298 -23.97 -12.67 17.82
N GLN A 299 -23.52 -11.43 18.00
CA GLN A 299 -24.20 -10.25 17.47
C GLN A 299 -24.32 -10.27 15.96
N ARG A 300 -23.24 -10.65 15.27
CA ARG A 300 -23.25 -10.78 13.80
C ARG A 300 -24.15 -11.91 13.32
N ALA A 301 -24.14 -13.05 14.01
CA ALA A 301 -25.01 -14.17 13.67
C ALA A 301 -26.49 -13.76 13.76
N ALA A 302 -26.88 -13.11 14.84
CA ALA A 302 -28.24 -12.60 15.00
C ALA A 302 -28.63 -11.59 13.89
N TYR A 303 -27.70 -10.68 13.54
CA TYR A 303 -27.91 -9.74 12.44
C TYR A 303 -28.07 -10.46 11.08
N ASN A 304 -27.18 -11.40 10.78
CA ASN A 304 -27.19 -12.11 9.48
C ASN A 304 -28.42 -13.00 9.35
N GLN A 305 -28.82 -13.76 10.38
CA GLN A 305 -30.03 -14.58 10.39
C GLN A 305 -31.30 -13.75 10.15
N LYS A 306 -31.38 -12.56 10.74
CA LYS A 306 -32.48 -11.62 10.49
C LYS A 306 -32.45 -11.05 9.08
N ARG A 307 -31.28 -10.72 8.56
CA ARG A 307 -31.08 -10.08 7.26
C ARG A 307 -31.25 -11.04 6.10
N PHE A 308 -30.74 -12.26 6.25
CA PHE A 308 -30.66 -13.31 5.26
C PHE A 308 -31.35 -14.58 5.81
N PRO A 309 -32.67 -14.56 5.98
CA PRO A 309 -33.40 -15.74 6.44
C PRO A 309 -33.21 -16.88 5.43
N ALA A 310 -33.10 -18.10 5.95
CA ALA A 310 -33.04 -19.28 5.09
C ALA A 310 -34.22 -19.28 4.10
N PRO A 311 -34.00 -19.64 2.84
CA PRO A 311 -35.09 -19.69 1.88
C PRO A 311 -36.12 -20.71 2.33
N VAL A 312 -37.38 -20.32 2.32
CA VAL A 312 -38.47 -21.28 2.52
C VAL A 312 -38.37 -22.31 1.40
N PRO A 313 -38.29 -23.62 1.69
CA PRO A 313 -38.25 -24.62 0.66
C PRO A 313 -39.48 -24.47 -0.23
N VAL A 314 -39.29 -23.99 -1.45
CA VAL A 314 -40.31 -24.00 -2.47
C VAL A 314 -40.36 -25.43 -2.98
N PRO A 315 -41.57 -26.12 -2.98
CA PRO A 315 -41.70 -27.43 -3.57
C PRO A 315 -41.24 -27.33 -5.04
N ILE A 316 -40.18 -28.07 -5.38
CA ILE A 316 -39.72 -28.14 -6.76
C ILE A 316 -40.82 -28.84 -7.55
N GLN A 317 -41.61 -28.12 -8.32
CA GLN A 317 -42.41 -28.72 -9.36
C GLN A 317 -41.43 -29.18 -10.45
N LEU A 318 -41.16 -30.48 -10.49
CA LEU A 318 -40.43 -31.12 -11.57
C LEU A 318 -41.25 -30.92 -12.85
N HIS A 319 -40.95 -29.86 -13.58
CA HIS A 319 -41.39 -29.79 -14.98
C HIS A 319 -40.67 -30.86 -15.75
N ALA A 320 -41.40 -31.50 -16.67
CA ALA A 320 -40.86 -32.53 -17.53
C ALA A 320 -39.54 -32.07 -18.20
N PRO A 321 -38.59 -32.98 -18.46
CA PRO A 321 -37.31 -32.62 -19.07
C PRO A 321 -37.54 -31.83 -20.35
N ILE A 322 -37.04 -30.62 -20.42
CA ILE A 322 -36.94 -29.86 -21.66
C ILE A 322 -35.87 -30.58 -22.48
N GLU A 323 -36.28 -31.09 -23.67
CA GLU A 323 -35.32 -31.67 -24.59
C GLU A 323 -34.20 -30.66 -24.89
N PRO A 324 -32.94 -31.07 -24.94
CA PRO A 324 -31.81 -30.16 -25.16
C PRO A 324 -31.90 -29.62 -26.59
N ASP A 325 -32.37 -28.38 -26.70
CA ASP A 325 -32.31 -27.63 -27.94
C ASP A 325 -30.85 -27.39 -28.34
N ASN A 326 -30.57 -27.65 -29.59
CA ASN A 326 -29.25 -27.77 -30.19
C ASN A 326 -28.55 -26.39 -30.39
N HIS A 327 -28.45 -25.58 -29.36
CA HIS A 327 -27.74 -24.27 -29.38
C HIS A 327 -26.26 -24.36 -28.94
N LYS A 328 -25.51 -25.32 -29.49
CA LYS A 328 -24.05 -25.40 -29.32
C LYS A 328 -23.23 -24.40 -30.17
N SER A 329 -23.87 -23.44 -30.84
CA SER A 329 -23.18 -22.64 -31.87
C SER A 329 -22.91 -21.17 -31.54
N LEU A 330 -23.25 -20.63 -30.33
CA LEU A 330 -23.16 -19.18 -30.09
C LEU A 330 -22.21 -18.70 -29.01
N LEU A 331 -21.37 -19.57 -28.46
CA LEU A 331 -20.46 -19.19 -27.37
C LEU A 331 -18.96 -19.50 -27.59
N GLN A 332 -18.54 -19.73 -28.81
CA GLN A 332 -17.11 -19.78 -29.12
C GLN A 332 -16.68 -18.40 -29.66
N PRO A 333 -15.74 -17.70 -29.05
CA PRO A 333 -15.17 -16.49 -29.61
C PRO A 333 -14.55 -16.83 -30.97
N THR A 334 -14.79 -15.98 -31.95
CA THR A 334 -14.25 -16.17 -33.30
C THR A 334 -12.70 -16.06 -33.26
N ALA A 335 -12.04 -16.64 -34.26
CA ALA A 335 -10.58 -16.54 -34.37
C ALA A 335 -10.13 -15.08 -34.42
N GLU A 336 -10.93 -14.18 -34.99
CA GLU A 336 -10.68 -12.73 -34.99
C GLU A 336 -10.77 -12.09 -33.60
N ASP A 337 -11.67 -12.53 -32.72
CA ASP A 337 -11.79 -12.03 -31.34
C ASP A 337 -10.57 -12.45 -30.50
N GLN A 338 -10.09 -13.68 -30.69
CA GLN A 338 -8.89 -14.20 -30.02
C GLN A 338 -7.62 -13.51 -30.51
N GLU A 339 -7.52 -13.20 -31.79
CA GLU A 339 -6.38 -12.49 -32.38
C GLU A 339 -6.34 -11.01 -31.98
N ASN A 340 -7.49 -10.34 -31.92
CA ASN A 340 -7.65 -8.98 -31.41
C ASN A 340 -7.31 -8.86 -29.92
N GLU A 341 -7.64 -9.86 -29.12
CA GLU A 341 -7.34 -9.88 -27.70
C GLU A 341 -5.83 -10.15 -27.44
N ARG A 342 -5.21 -11.03 -28.23
CA ARG A 342 -3.73 -11.23 -28.21
C ARG A 342 -2.99 -9.96 -28.62
N ASN A 343 -3.38 -9.31 -29.69
CA ASN A 343 -2.75 -8.08 -30.19
C ASN A 343 -2.90 -6.92 -29.19
N ARG A 344 -4.04 -6.79 -28.49
CA ARG A 344 -4.23 -5.79 -27.42
C ARG A 344 -3.35 -6.07 -26.20
N ASN A 345 -3.20 -7.34 -25.83
CA ASN A 345 -2.38 -7.74 -24.68
C ASN A 345 -0.89 -7.56 -24.99
N ASP A 346 -0.42 -7.90 -26.19
CA ASP A 346 0.95 -7.72 -26.60
C ASP A 346 1.35 -6.24 -26.72
N THR A 347 0.45 -5.39 -27.24
CA THR A 347 0.68 -3.95 -27.33
C THR A 347 0.76 -3.29 -25.95
N ALA A 348 -0.15 -3.64 -25.04
CA ALA A 348 -0.14 -3.16 -23.67
C ALA A 348 1.08 -3.66 -22.88
N TRP A 349 1.52 -4.90 -23.10
CA TRP A 349 2.72 -5.47 -22.46
C TRP A 349 3.99 -4.79 -22.95
N ASN A 350 4.13 -4.56 -24.27
CA ASN A 350 5.28 -3.88 -24.86
C ASN A 350 5.39 -2.42 -24.40
N ALA A 351 4.28 -1.70 -24.32
CA ALA A 351 4.24 -0.32 -23.80
C ALA A 351 4.66 -0.24 -22.31
N ARG A 352 4.21 -1.20 -21.48
CA ARG A 352 4.61 -1.28 -20.05
C ARG A 352 6.07 -1.68 -19.87
N ARG A 353 6.64 -2.52 -20.76
CA ARG A 353 8.05 -2.91 -20.76
C ARG A 353 8.94 -1.74 -21.14
N ALA A 354 8.59 -0.98 -22.18
CA ALA A 354 9.29 0.23 -22.61
C ALA A 354 9.29 1.31 -21.51
N SER A 355 8.15 1.58 -20.90
CA SER A 355 8.00 2.52 -19.76
C SER A 355 8.88 2.15 -18.58
N ARG A 356 8.99 0.86 -18.23
CA ARG A 356 9.87 0.38 -17.14
C ARG A 356 11.35 0.55 -17.47
N SER A 357 11.74 0.28 -18.71
CA SER A 357 13.13 0.44 -19.17
C SER A 357 13.59 1.90 -19.09
N ILE A 358 12.73 2.85 -19.48
CA ILE A 358 13.01 4.29 -19.42
C ILE A 358 13.15 4.77 -17.98
N ARG A 359 12.23 4.38 -17.08
CA ARG A 359 12.30 4.75 -15.66
C ARG A 359 13.56 4.20 -14.98
N ALA A 360 13.95 2.97 -15.29
CA ALA A 360 15.18 2.36 -14.78
C ALA A 360 16.44 3.07 -15.30
N ALA A 361 16.43 3.56 -16.54
CA ALA A 361 17.53 4.34 -17.12
C ALA A 361 17.66 5.72 -16.47
N VAL A 362 16.53 6.41 -16.24
CA VAL A 362 16.50 7.72 -15.54
C VAL A 362 16.95 7.58 -14.08
N ALA A 363 16.51 6.55 -13.36
CA ALA A 363 16.95 6.30 -11.99
C ALA A 363 18.45 6.00 -11.90
N ARG A 364 19.00 5.24 -12.86
CA ARG A 364 20.47 5.02 -12.96
C ARG A 364 21.22 6.32 -13.26
N LEU A 365 20.67 7.17 -14.10
CA LEU A 365 21.24 8.47 -14.43
C LEU A 365 21.38 9.36 -13.19
N VAL A 366 20.30 9.50 -12.42
CA VAL A 366 20.31 10.29 -11.19
C VAL A 366 21.34 9.72 -10.20
N ARG A 367 21.43 8.41 -10.05
CA ARG A 367 22.43 7.75 -9.20
C ARG A 367 23.86 8.04 -9.64
N VAL A 368 24.17 7.88 -10.94
CA VAL A 368 25.51 8.12 -11.50
C VAL A 368 25.91 9.58 -11.36
N CYS A 369 24.98 10.52 -11.55
CA CYS A 369 25.25 11.95 -11.34
C CYS A 369 25.52 12.27 -9.86
N LEU A 370 24.75 11.71 -8.93
CA LEU A 370 24.97 11.86 -7.49
C LEU A 370 26.32 11.25 -7.05
N GLU A 371 26.62 10.03 -7.50
CA GLU A 371 27.91 9.38 -7.21
C GLU A 371 29.11 10.12 -7.80
N ALA A 372 28.97 10.70 -8.99
CA ALA A 372 30.02 11.49 -9.61
C ALA A 372 30.30 12.82 -8.86
N VAL A 373 29.24 13.47 -8.34
CA VAL A 373 29.36 14.69 -7.54
C VAL A 373 29.99 14.39 -6.17
N THR A 374 29.65 13.25 -5.55
CA THR A 374 30.12 12.91 -4.20
C THR A 374 31.54 12.34 -4.17
N ARG A 375 31.96 11.59 -5.22
CA ARG A 375 33.24 10.85 -5.20
C ARG A 375 34.43 11.55 -5.85
N SER A 376 34.25 12.45 -6.81
CA SER A 376 35.38 12.85 -7.64
C SER A 376 35.78 14.32 -7.64
N GLY A 377 35.00 15.23 -7.10
CA GLY A 377 35.35 16.66 -7.16
C GLY A 377 35.58 17.22 -8.59
N SER A 378 35.38 16.44 -9.66
CA SER A 378 35.58 16.87 -11.03
C SER A 378 34.26 16.85 -11.81
N ALA A 379 33.80 18.04 -12.18
CA ALA A 379 32.58 18.26 -12.98
C ALA A 379 32.63 17.54 -14.35
N GLU A 380 33.82 17.32 -14.91
CA GLU A 380 33.99 16.70 -16.22
C GLU A 380 33.54 15.22 -16.28
N ARG A 381 33.82 14.44 -15.23
CA ARG A 381 33.37 13.03 -15.17
C ARG A 381 31.86 12.91 -14.98
N ALA A 382 31.26 13.82 -14.21
CA ALA A 382 29.81 13.90 -14.05
C ALA A 382 29.11 14.24 -15.39
N ILE A 383 29.69 15.15 -16.16
CA ILE A 383 29.18 15.55 -17.49
C ILE A 383 29.27 14.38 -18.46
N ALA A 384 30.39 13.65 -18.51
CA ALA A 384 30.58 12.51 -19.40
C ALA A 384 29.64 11.33 -19.08
N ALA A 385 29.39 11.04 -17.79
CA ALA A 385 28.44 10.04 -17.34
C ALA A 385 27.00 10.43 -17.70
N SER A 386 26.65 11.70 -17.51
CA SER A 386 25.34 12.27 -17.87
C SER A 386 25.07 12.18 -19.37
N GLN A 387 26.04 12.47 -20.22
CA GLN A 387 25.90 12.37 -21.68
C GLN A 387 25.64 10.93 -22.16
N ARG A 388 26.34 9.93 -21.57
CA ARG A 388 26.12 8.51 -21.89
C ARG A 388 24.70 8.05 -21.53
N ALA A 389 24.25 8.38 -20.33
CA ALA A 389 22.93 7.97 -19.90
C ALA A 389 21.79 8.74 -20.64
N ARG A 390 22.05 9.96 -21.12
CA ARG A 390 21.14 10.68 -22.05
C ARG A 390 20.98 9.93 -23.37
N SER A 391 22.10 9.43 -23.95
CA SER A 391 22.06 8.66 -25.18
C SER A 391 21.29 7.33 -25.02
N GLU A 392 21.39 6.67 -23.86
CA GLU A 392 20.60 5.46 -23.54
C GLU A 392 19.10 5.77 -23.37
N ALA A 393 18.76 6.87 -22.69
CA ALA A 393 17.39 7.31 -22.55
C ALA A 393 16.74 7.70 -23.88
N GLN A 394 17.49 8.34 -24.77
CA GLN A 394 17.04 8.67 -26.13
C GLN A 394 16.81 7.44 -27.00
N ARG A 395 17.69 6.43 -26.92
CA ARG A 395 17.49 5.15 -27.62
C ARG A 395 16.23 4.43 -27.12
N ALA A 396 16.06 4.34 -25.80
CA ALA A 396 14.88 3.73 -25.20
C ALA A 396 13.58 4.48 -25.57
N SER A 397 13.64 5.81 -25.70
CA SER A 397 12.52 6.65 -26.16
C SER A 397 12.17 6.39 -27.63
N SER A 398 13.18 6.24 -28.50
CA SER A 398 12.98 5.93 -29.92
C SER A 398 12.39 4.55 -30.14
N ASP A 399 12.77 3.57 -29.32
CA ASP A 399 12.20 2.22 -29.35
C ASP A 399 10.75 2.20 -28.86
N ALA A 400 10.42 3.03 -27.88
CA ALA A 400 9.07 3.20 -27.37
C ALA A 400 8.12 3.88 -28.39
N GLN A 401 8.63 4.84 -29.17
CA GLN A 401 7.86 5.53 -30.23
C GLN A 401 7.35 4.57 -31.31
N ARG A 402 8.05 3.46 -31.54
CA ARG A 402 7.65 2.44 -32.51
C ARG A 402 6.56 1.52 -32.00
N ALA A 403 6.23 1.55 -30.72
CA ALA A 403 5.42 0.52 -30.07
C ALA A 403 3.96 0.92 -29.77
N SER A 404 3.54 2.18 -29.62
CA SER A 404 2.13 2.59 -29.40
C SER A 404 1.89 4.07 -29.02
N THR A 405 0.65 4.58 -29.15
CA THR A 405 0.19 5.92 -28.78
C THR A 405 0.31 6.27 -27.29
N ASP A 406 0.30 5.29 -26.38
CA ASP A 406 0.60 5.50 -24.95
C ASP A 406 2.09 5.86 -24.70
N ALA A 407 2.96 5.60 -25.66
CA ALA A 407 4.35 6.01 -25.65
C ALA A 407 4.51 7.55 -25.69
N HIS A 408 3.54 8.27 -26.23
CA HIS A 408 3.64 9.73 -26.36
C HIS A 408 3.71 10.44 -24.99
N ARG A 409 2.95 9.95 -24.02
CA ARG A 409 2.98 10.48 -22.65
C ARG A 409 4.33 10.20 -21.96
N VAL A 410 4.90 9.01 -22.17
CA VAL A 410 6.21 8.60 -21.62
C VAL A 410 7.35 9.40 -22.27
N ILE A 411 7.21 9.74 -23.56
CA ILE A 411 8.16 10.59 -24.29
C ILE A 411 8.18 11.99 -23.70
N LEU A 412 7.01 12.60 -23.46
CA LEU A 412 6.90 13.93 -22.84
C LEU A 412 7.51 13.96 -21.44
N GLU A 413 7.31 12.91 -20.64
CA GLU A 413 7.93 12.76 -19.31
C GLU A 413 9.45 12.64 -19.41
N THR A 414 9.97 11.91 -20.41
CA THR A 414 11.42 11.73 -20.66
C THR A 414 12.08 13.02 -21.13
N GLU A 415 11.42 13.76 -22.03
CA GLU A 415 11.88 15.08 -22.48
C GLU A 415 11.93 16.11 -21.37
N ARG A 416 10.95 16.07 -20.44
CA ARG A 416 10.95 16.92 -19.25
C ARG A 416 12.09 16.59 -18.31
N ALA A 417 12.37 15.30 -18.07
CA ALA A 417 13.50 14.85 -17.27
C ALA A 417 14.86 15.25 -17.89
N CYS A 418 15.00 15.19 -19.22
CA CYS A 418 16.19 15.64 -19.91
C CYS A 418 16.39 17.15 -19.79
N ARG A 419 15.33 17.97 -19.89
CA ARG A 419 15.42 19.44 -19.68
C ARG A 419 15.85 19.79 -18.26
N ASN A 420 15.32 19.11 -17.26
CA ASN A 420 15.70 19.32 -15.85
C ASN A 420 17.18 18.95 -15.61
N LEU A 421 17.66 17.90 -16.27
CA LEU A 421 19.06 17.52 -16.22
C LEU A 421 19.99 18.55 -16.88
N ASP A 422 19.59 19.12 -18.04
CA ASP A 422 20.33 20.18 -18.70
C ASP A 422 20.46 21.43 -17.80
N THR A 423 19.40 21.73 -17.04
CA THR A 423 19.41 22.82 -16.04
C THR A 423 20.38 22.52 -14.90
N ALA A 424 20.38 21.30 -14.38
CA ALA A 424 21.29 20.88 -13.32
C ALA A 424 22.76 20.88 -13.79
N ILE A 425 23.04 20.43 -15.03
CA ILE A 425 24.37 20.50 -15.64
C ILE A 425 24.83 21.94 -15.86
N ALA A 426 23.92 22.82 -16.27
CA ALA A 426 24.21 24.24 -16.42
C ALA A 426 24.59 24.90 -15.07
N ALA A 427 23.86 24.57 -14.00
CA ALA A 427 24.16 25.02 -12.65
C ALA A 427 25.55 24.53 -12.15
N LEU A 428 25.90 23.26 -12.45
CA LEU A 428 27.22 22.72 -12.16
C LEU A 428 28.35 23.42 -12.93
N ARG A 429 28.11 23.82 -14.17
CA ARG A 429 29.08 24.57 -15.00
C ARG A 429 29.33 25.99 -14.51
N VAL A 430 28.31 26.62 -13.94
CA VAL A 430 28.40 28.00 -13.42
C VAL A 430 28.98 28.04 -11.99
N GLY A 431 29.20 26.87 -11.33
CA GLY A 431 29.76 26.80 -9.99
C GLY A 431 28.80 27.22 -8.87
N GLU A 432 27.49 27.29 -9.15
CA GLU A 432 26.47 27.71 -8.18
C GLU A 432 26.13 26.63 -7.15
N LEU A 433 26.44 25.36 -7.40
CA LEU A 433 26.33 24.28 -6.43
C LEU A 433 27.62 24.19 -5.60
N LYS A 434 27.66 24.87 -4.46
CA LYS A 434 28.71 24.68 -3.46
C LYS A 434 28.66 23.25 -2.93
N ALA A 435 29.74 22.50 -3.12
CA ALA A 435 29.91 21.21 -2.47
C ALA A 435 29.77 21.39 -0.95
N PRO A 436 29.08 20.47 -0.24
CA PRO A 436 28.96 20.55 1.21
C PRO A 436 30.39 20.55 1.82
N ALA A 437 30.65 21.55 2.66
CA ALA A 437 31.93 21.71 3.35
C ALA A 437 32.25 20.43 4.14
N LYS A 438 33.34 19.75 3.79
CA LYS A 438 33.89 18.64 4.59
C LYS A 438 34.12 19.19 5.99
N ARG A 439 33.35 18.70 6.97
CA ARG A 439 33.69 18.89 8.38
C ARG A 439 35.07 18.24 8.60
N ARG A 440 36.13 19.06 8.76
CA ARG A 440 37.40 18.62 9.30
C ARG A 440 37.16 18.32 10.77
N ASN A 441 37.34 17.07 11.15
CA ASN A 441 37.53 16.71 12.56
C ASN A 441 38.80 17.40 13.06
N LEU A 442 38.63 18.18 14.09
CA LEU A 442 39.65 18.45 15.11
C LEU A 442 39.19 17.77 16.39
#